data_8a757b986b09f85a772f35aa8fe54071
#
_entry.id   8a757b986b09f85a772f35aa8fe54071
#
_cell.length_a   1.000
_cell.length_b   1.000
_cell.length_c   1.000
_cell.angle_alpha   90.00
_cell.angle_beta   90.00
_cell.angle_gamma   90.00
#
_symmetry.space_group_name_H-M   'P 1'
#
loop_
_entity.id
_entity.type
_entity.pdbx_description
1 polymer ?
#
loop_
_entity_poly.entity_id
_entity_poly.type
_entity_poly.pdbx_seq_one_letter_code
_entity_poly.pdbx_strand_id
1 'polypeptide(L)'
;MEIERKWMVTGWPEGLPMEEEFAMRQGYISVRPTVRIREEALAGGRTDYVLCFKSEGGLAREEIERSIDKELFEELEHKIIGKPLIPKIRRTYRLPDGSALEVNHVDAGRPTAFWYAEVEYPTVEAANAWQPAAWGLADYLSDEVTGQPGQSMGAYWLQTRG
;
A
#
# COMPACT_ATOMS: atom_id res chain seq x y z
N MET A 1 -10.09 -10.42 6.81
CA MET A 1 -10.68 -9.40 5.92
C MET A 1 -9.94 -8.09 6.10
N GLU A 2 -9.64 -7.43 4.99
CA GLU A 2 -9.01 -6.11 4.98
C GLU A 2 -10.07 -5.05 4.71
N ILE A 3 -10.13 -4.01 5.55
CA ILE A 3 -11.05 -2.87 5.39
C ILE A 3 -10.21 -1.61 5.43
N GLU A 4 -10.10 -0.92 4.29
CA GLU A 4 -9.27 0.27 4.19
C GLU A 4 -9.85 1.33 3.28
N ARG A 5 -9.52 2.59 3.55
CA ARG A 5 -9.82 3.71 2.67
C ARG A 5 -8.51 4.25 2.12
N LYS A 6 -8.56 4.79 0.91
CA LYS A 6 -7.39 5.25 0.16
C LYS A 6 -7.62 6.64 -0.40
N TRP A 7 -6.57 7.45 -0.35
CA TRP A 7 -6.55 8.81 -0.89
C TRP A 7 -5.32 9.02 -1.75
N MET A 8 -5.45 9.82 -2.80
CA MET A 8 -4.29 10.37 -3.48
C MET A 8 -3.80 11.58 -2.68
N VAL A 9 -2.48 11.69 -2.52
CA VAL A 9 -1.85 12.78 -1.79
C VAL A 9 -0.67 13.33 -2.59
N THR A 10 -0.05 14.41 -2.13
CA THR A 10 1.00 15.09 -2.89
C THR A 10 2.37 15.08 -2.21
N GLY A 11 2.52 14.42 -1.09
CA GLY A 11 3.77 14.34 -0.35
C GLY A 11 3.57 13.75 1.03
N TRP A 12 4.63 13.81 1.84
CA TRP A 12 4.54 13.39 3.24
C TRP A 12 3.69 14.38 4.04
N PRO A 13 2.87 13.92 4.99
CA PRO A 13 2.13 14.82 5.85
C PRO A 13 3.08 15.56 6.80
N GLU A 14 2.70 16.79 7.17
CA GLU A 14 3.46 17.59 8.12
C GLU A 14 2.82 17.53 9.51
N GLY A 15 3.65 17.65 10.55
CA GLY A 15 3.16 17.77 11.92
C GLY A 15 2.66 16.49 12.56
N LEU A 16 2.84 15.34 11.95
CA LEU A 16 2.47 14.05 12.52
C LEU A 16 3.71 13.26 12.94
N PRO A 17 3.67 12.53 14.06
CA PRO A 17 4.79 11.68 14.46
C PRO A 17 4.92 10.47 13.54
N MET A 18 6.08 10.31 12.91
CA MET A 18 6.38 9.13 12.11
C MET A 18 6.85 8.00 13.02
N GLU A 19 6.22 6.83 12.93
CA GLU A 19 6.58 5.65 13.71
C GLU A 19 7.62 4.79 13.04
N GLU A 20 7.44 4.54 11.73
CA GLU A 20 8.34 3.65 10.99
C GLU A 20 8.35 3.97 9.51
N GLU A 21 9.43 3.53 8.86
CA GLU A 21 9.59 3.69 7.42
C GLU A 21 10.06 2.36 6.83
N PHE A 22 9.43 1.95 5.73
CA PHE A 22 9.82 0.77 4.95
C PHE A 22 10.23 1.16 3.55
N ALA A 23 11.32 0.58 3.06
CA ALA A 23 11.60 0.52 1.64
C ALA A 23 11.03 -0.79 1.12
N MET A 24 10.13 -0.70 0.14
CA MET A 24 9.42 -1.85 -0.40
C MET A 24 9.70 -2.03 -1.88
N ARG A 25 9.65 -3.29 -2.33
CA ARG A 25 9.62 -3.63 -3.76
C ARG A 25 8.51 -4.65 -3.95
N GLN A 26 7.59 -4.41 -4.87
CA GLN A 26 6.48 -5.33 -5.09
C GLN A 26 6.22 -5.59 -6.56
N GLY A 27 5.71 -6.78 -6.83
CA GLY A 27 5.31 -7.20 -8.16
C GLY A 27 4.15 -8.18 -8.12
N TYR A 28 3.55 -8.41 -9.28
CA TYR A 28 2.31 -9.16 -9.39
C TYR A 28 2.48 -10.40 -10.27
N ILE A 29 2.12 -11.56 -9.69
CA ILE A 29 1.98 -12.80 -10.44
C ILE A 29 0.65 -12.77 -11.17
N SER A 30 -0.39 -12.22 -10.53
CA SER A 30 -1.72 -12.02 -11.08
C SER A 30 -2.31 -10.75 -10.49
N VAL A 31 -3.11 -10.02 -11.27
CA VAL A 31 -3.83 -8.85 -10.80
C VAL A 31 -5.28 -9.20 -10.44
N ARG A 32 -5.88 -10.21 -11.11
CA ARG A 32 -7.23 -10.69 -10.83
C ARG A 32 -7.29 -12.22 -10.85
N PRO A 33 -7.40 -12.87 -9.70
CA PRO A 33 -7.29 -12.32 -8.36
C PRO A 33 -5.89 -11.74 -8.12
N THR A 34 -5.77 -10.86 -7.14
CA THR A 34 -4.47 -10.29 -6.79
C THR A 34 -3.58 -11.37 -6.17
N VAL A 35 -2.43 -11.60 -6.78
CA VAL A 35 -1.34 -12.43 -6.21
C VAL A 35 -0.08 -11.61 -6.33
N ARG A 36 0.46 -11.17 -5.19
CA ARG A 36 1.54 -10.20 -5.11
C ARG A 36 2.68 -10.71 -4.25
N ILE A 37 3.91 -10.46 -4.67
CA ILE A 37 5.08 -10.61 -3.80
C ILE A 37 5.56 -9.21 -3.40
N ARG A 38 6.10 -9.09 -2.18
CA ARG A 38 6.63 -7.83 -1.68
C ARG A 38 7.82 -8.06 -0.74
N GLU A 39 8.88 -7.30 -0.98
CA GLU A 39 10.01 -7.16 -0.07
C GLU A 39 9.74 -5.95 0.80
N GLU A 40 9.91 -6.10 2.11
CA GLU A 40 9.67 -5.05 3.11
C GLU A 40 10.92 -4.86 3.95
N ALA A 41 11.69 -3.83 3.65
CA ALA A 41 12.92 -3.51 4.39
C ALA A 41 12.64 -2.37 5.38
N LEU A 42 12.58 -2.71 6.67
CA LEU A 42 12.41 -1.73 7.73
C LEU A 42 13.68 -0.91 7.88
N ALA A 43 13.56 0.43 7.89
CA ALA A 43 14.69 1.31 8.08
C ALA A 43 15.35 1.04 9.44
N GLY A 44 16.66 0.70 9.40
CA GLY A 44 17.43 0.33 10.58
C GLY A 44 17.09 -1.05 11.16
N GLY A 45 16.34 -1.88 10.44
CA GLY A 45 15.86 -3.15 10.92
C GLY A 45 15.96 -4.29 9.92
N ARG A 46 15.03 -5.26 10.06
CA ARG A 46 14.99 -6.46 9.26
C ARG A 46 14.36 -6.25 7.89
N THR A 47 14.58 -7.21 7.00
CA THR A 47 13.88 -7.32 5.72
C THR A 47 13.04 -8.59 5.73
N ASP A 48 11.75 -8.43 5.41
CA ASP A 48 10.79 -9.53 5.29
C ASP A 48 10.30 -9.66 3.86
N TYR A 49 9.83 -10.87 3.51
CA TYR A 49 9.29 -11.17 2.18
C TYR A 49 7.90 -11.78 2.35
N VAL A 50 6.94 -11.28 1.59
CA VAL A 50 5.52 -11.63 1.75
C VAL A 50 4.91 -12.01 0.42
N LEU A 51 4.12 -13.10 0.46
CA LEU A 51 3.23 -13.51 -0.63
C LEU A 51 1.80 -13.22 -0.19
N CYS A 52 1.08 -12.45 -0.98
CA CYS A 52 -0.24 -11.93 -0.64
C CYS A 52 -1.27 -12.27 -1.71
N PHE A 53 -2.43 -12.75 -1.28
CA PHE A 53 -3.59 -13.03 -2.12
C PHE A 53 -4.74 -12.14 -1.66
N LYS A 54 -5.38 -11.44 -2.61
CA LYS A 54 -6.54 -10.59 -2.30
C LYS A 54 -7.68 -10.88 -3.25
N SER A 55 -8.90 -10.94 -2.68
CA SER A 55 -10.13 -11.06 -3.47
C SER A 55 -10.49 -9.73 -4.12
N GLU A 56 -11.45 -9.75 -5.03
CA GLU A 56 -12.08 -8.54 -5.54
C GLU A 56 -12.79 -7.80 -4.39
N GLY A 57 -12.90 -6.49 -4.51
CA GLY A 57 -13.59 -5.66 -3.53
C GLY A 57 -13.07 -4.22 -3.52
N GLY A 58 -13.88 -3.32 -2.99
CA GLY A 58 -13.52 -1.91 -2.82
C GLY A 58 -13.04 -1.62 -1.40
N LEU A 59 -13.98 -1.22 -0.53
CA LEU A 59 -13.68 -0.90 0.87
C LEU A 59 -13.22 -2.14 1.65
N ALA A 60 -13.87 -3.29 1.43
CA ALA A 60 -13.59 -4.54 2.15
C ALA A 60 -13.31 -5.68 1.19
N ARG A 61 -12.29 -6.49 1.47
CA ARG A 61 -11.95 -7.68 0.69
C ARG A 61 -11.21 -8.70 1.54
N GLU A 62 -11.22 -9.94 1.10
CA GLU A 62 -10.43 -10.99 1.75
C GLU A 62 -8.95 -10.82 1.42
N GLU A 63 -8.12 -11.08 2.41
CA GLU A 63 -6.67 -11.03 2.27
C GLU A 63 -6.04 -12.22 2.95
N ILE A 64 -5.13 -12.90 2.26
CA ILE A 64 -4.32 -13.97 2.82
C ILE A 64 -2.87 -13.61 2.58
N GLU A 65 -2.10 -13.46 3.66
CA GLU A 65 -0.67 -13.19 3.59
C GLU A 65 0.13 -14.34 4.17
N ARG A 66 1.26 -14.64 3.55
CA ARG A 66 2.22 -15.63 4.04
C ARG A 66 3.63 -15.11 3.91
N SER A 67 4.41 -15.29 4.97
CA SER A 67 5.84 -15.02 4.91
C SER A 67 6.50 -16.07 4.04
N ILE A 68 7.42 -15.65 3.18
CA ILE A 68 8.22 -16.52 2.35
C ILE A 68 9.70 -16.19 2.58
N ASP A 69 10.59 -17.09 2.22
CA ASP A 69 12.01 -16.82 2.34
C ASP A 69 12.53 -16.02 1.13
N LYS A 70 13.73 -15.49 1.28
CA LYS A 70 14.37 -14.68 0.25
C LYS A 70 14.56 -15.46 -1.05
N GLU A 71 14.94 -16.73 -0.95
CA GLU A 71 15.18 -17.57 -2.11
C GLU A 71 13.91 -17.74 -2.95
N LEU A 72 12.78 -18.07 -2.33
CA LEU A 72 11.50 -18.17 -3.03
C LEU A 72 11.09 -16.84 -3.63
N PHE A 73 11.27 -15.73 -2.89
CA PHE A 73 10.97 -14.41 -3.40
C PHE A 73 11.75 -14.12 -4.68
N GLU A 74 13.06 -14.37 -4.69
CA GLU A 74 13.91 -14.14 -5.85
C GLU A 74 13.55 -15.04 -7.03
N GLU A 75 13.17 -16.29 -6.77
CA GLU A 75 12.70 -17.20 -7.83
C GLU A 75 11.41 -16.69 -8.47
N LEU A 76 10.46 -16.23 -7.66
CA LEU A 76 9.21 -15.65 -8.17
C LEU A 76 9.48 -14.37 -8.95
N GLU A 77 10.36 -13.52 -8.44
CA GLU A 77 10.73 -12.26 -9.11
C GLU A 77 11.33 -12.50 -10.49
N HIS A 78 12.33 -13.39 -10.57
CA HIS A 78 13.12 -13.53 -11.80
C HIS A 78 12.58 -14.59 -12.76
N LYS A 79 12.01 -15.69 -12.24
CA LYS A 79 11.59 -16.80 -13.09
C LYS A 79 10.11 -16.76 -13.48
N ILE A 80 9.28 -16.15 -12.65
CA ILE A 80 7.82 -16.11 -12.86
C ILE A 80 7.39 -14.73 -13.36
N ILE A 81 7.72 -13.67 -12.62
CA ILE A 81 7.33 -12.30 -12.97
C ILE A 81 8.18 -11.78 -14.12
N GLY A 82 9.50 -11.82 -13.99
CA GLY A 82 10.44 -11.42 -15.04
C GLY A 82 10.37 -9.96 -15.46
N LYS A 83 9.77 -9.10 -14.66
CA LYS A 83 9.62 -7.65 -14.90
C LYS A 83 10.14 -6.88 -13.71
N PRO A 84 10.56 -5.61 -13.88
CA PRO A 84 11.02 -4.78 -12.76
C PRO A 84 9.94 -4.61 -11.71
N LEU A 85 10.26 -4.87 -10.45
CA LEU A 85 9.35 -4.64 -9.35
C LEU A 85 9.17 -3.14 -9.12
N ILE A 86 8.04 -2.78 -8.51
CA ILE A 86 7.72 -1.39 -8.17
C ILE A 86 8.37 -1.05 -6.84
N PRO A 87 9.33 -0.11 -6.79
CA PRO A 87 9.86 0.38 -5.53
C PRO A 87 8.91 1.41 -4.94
N LYS A 88 8.75 1.39 -3.62
CA LYS A 88 8.03 2.43 -2.89
C LYS A 88 8.58 2.60 -1.49
N ILE A 89 8.46 3.81 -0.96
CA ILE A 89 8.77 4.12 0.44
C ILE A 89 7.44 4.31 1.15
N ARG A 90 7.22 3.57 2.23
CA ARG A 90 6.04 3.70 3.08
C ARG A 90 6.44 4.25 4.43
N ARG A 91 5.78 5.31 4.87
CA ARG A 91 5.88 5.83 6.24
C ARG A 91 4.56 5.63 6.95
N THR A 92 4.64 5.18 8.19
CA THR A 92 3.48 5.02 9.06
C THR A 92 3.47 6.14 10.10
N TYR A 93 2.35 6.84 10.17
CA TYR A 93 2.10 7.93 11.11
C TYR A 93 0.96 7.52 12.04
N ARG A 94 1.16 7.68 13.36
CA ARG A 94 0.12 7.36 14.35
C ARG A 94 -0.78 8.57 14.55
N LEU A 95 -2.10 8.35 14.43
CA LEU A 95 -3.10 9.38 14.67
C LEU A 95 -3.56 9.33 16.14
N PRO A 96 -4.16 10.45 16.67
CA PRO A 96 -4.57 10.50 18.08
C PRO A 96 -5.59 9.45 18.48
N ASP A 97 -6.41 8.96 17.54
CA ASP A 97 -7.40 7.89 17.79
C ASP A 97 -6.78 6.49 17.80
N GLY A 98 -5.48 6.39 17.62
CA GLY A 98 -4.77 5.11 17.55
C GLY A 98 -4.69 4.48 16.17
N SER A 99 -5.38 5.04 15.17
CA SER A 99 -5.27 4.53 13.79
C SER A 99 -3.91 4.88 13.18
N ALA A 100 -3.51 4.10 12.17
CA ALA A 100 -2.27 4.31 11.45
C ALA A 100 -2.56 4.89 10.07
N LEU A 101 -1.94 6.03 9.76
CA LEU A 101 -1.94 6.61 8.42
C LEU A 101 -0.67 6.13 7.71
N GLU A 102 -0.85 5.32 6.68
CA GLU A 102 0.25 4.81 5.87
C GLU A 102 0.35 5.62 4.59
N VAL A 103 1.48 6.30 4.37
CA VAL A 103 1.71 7.12 3.18
C VAL A 103 2.80 6.50 2.34
N ASN A 104 2.56 6.40 1.04
CA ASN A 104 3.44 5.73 0.10
C ASN A 104 3.88 6.66 -1.02
N HIS A 105 5.19 6.67 -1.27
CA HIS A 105 5.79 7.33 -2.43
C HIS A 105 6.23 6.25 -3.40
N VAL A 106 5.62 6.19 -4.57
CA VAL A 106 5.76 5.11 -5.55
C VAL A 106 6.60 5.56 -6.73
N ASP A 107 7.55 4.73 -7.15
CA ASP A 107 8.41 4.96 -8.32
C ASP A 107 9.08 6.35 -8.31
N ALA A 108 9.63 6.75 -7.18
CA ALA A 108 10.31 8.05 -7.02
C ALA A 108 11.35 8.25 -8.13
N GLY A 109 11.35 9.43 -8.76
CA GLY A 109 12.25 9.77 -9.84
C GLY A 109 11.79 9.36 -11.24
N ARG A 110 10.67 8.65 -11.36
CA ARG A 110 10.09 8.29 -12.66
C ARG A 110 8.97 9.27 -13.04
N PRO A 111 8.68 9.46 -14.34
CA PRO A 111 7.57 10.33 -14.78
C PRO A 111 6.21 9.88 -14.25
N THR A 112 6.04 8.58 -13.97
CA THR A 112 4.80 8.00 -13.45
C THR A 112 4.71 8.04 -11.92
N ALA A 113 5.71 8.56 -11.22
CA ALA A 113 5.75 8.61 -9.75
C ALA A 113 4.49 9.25 -9.16
N PHE A 114 4.00 8.70 -8.07
CA PHE A 114 2.83 9.24 -7.38
C PHE A 114 2.87 8.91 -5.89
N TRP A 115 1.91 9.50 -5.16
CA TRP A 115 1.77 9.35 -3.72
C TRP A 115 0.36 8.91 -3.40
N TYR A 116 0.20 8.00 -2.45
CA TYR A 116 -1.11 7.67 -1.92
C TYR A 116 -1.03 7.36 -0.43
N ALA A 117 -2.17 7.49 0.24
CA ALA A 117 -2.30 7.23 1.66
C ALA A 117 -3.44 6.23 1.90
N GLU A 118 -3.28 5.42 2.94
CA GLU A 118 -4.27 4.44 3.36
C GLU A 118 -4.47 4.46 4.86
N VAL A 119 -5.70 4.21 5.30
CA VAL A 119 -6.03 3.95 6.71
C VAL A 119 -6.84 2.67 6.76
N GLU A 120 -6.46 1.76 7.65
CA GLU A 120 -7.13 0.48 7.87
C GLU A 120 -8.07 0.58 9.08
N TYR A 121 -9.21 -0.12 9.01
CA TYR A 121 -10.24 -0.06 10.05
C TYR A 121 -10.62 -1.46 10.50
N PRO A 122 -11.04 -1.61 11.78
CA PRO A 122 -11.47 -2.92 12.29
C PRO A 122 -12.83 -3.37 11.76
N THR A 123 -13.69 -2.41 11.36
CA THR A 123 -15.03 -2.70 10.85
C THR A 123 -15.41 -1.75 9.72
N VAL A 124 -16.41 -2.14 8.92
CA VAL A 124 -16.96 -1.27 7.87
C VAL A 124 -17.60 -0.03 8.49
N GLU A 125 -18.27 -0.18 9.64
CA GLU A 125 -18.90 0.94 10.35
C GLU A 125 -17.85 1.96 10.78
N ALA A 126 -16.73 1.51 11.33
CA ALA A 126 -15.63 2.39 11.72
C ALA A 126 -15.06 3.14 10.52
N ALA A 127 -14.88 2.45 9.39
CA ALA A 127 -14.41 3.07 8.15
C ALA A 127 -15.37 4.16 7.66
N ASN A 128 -16.66 3.88 7.65
CA ASN A 128 -17.68 4.83 7.18
C ASN A 128 -17.83 6.04 8.10
N ALA A 129 -17.61 5.87 9.39
CA ALA A 129 -17.75 6.94 10.38
C ALA A 129 -16.50 7.83 10.47
N TRP A 130 -15.36 7.36 10.00
CA TRP A 130 -14.09 8.07 10.16
C TRP A 130 -14.04 9.33 9.27
N GLN A 131 -13.66 10.47 9.88
CA GLN A 131 -13.60 11.76 9.18
C GLN A 131 -12.18 12.33 9.29
N PRO A 132 -11.51 12.60 8.15
CA PRO A 132 -10.18 13.22 8.16
C PRO A 132 -10.15 14.56 8.91
N ALA A 133 -11.23 15.34 8.84
CA ALA A 133 -11.33 16.65 9.49
C ALA A 133 -11.19 16.56 11.02
N ALA A 134 -11.60 15.46 11.63
CA ALA A 134 -11.47 15.27 13.08
C ALA A 134 -10.02 15.30 13.56
N TRP A 135 -9.07 15.01 12.64
CA TRP A 135 -7.64 14.90 12.93
C TRP A 135 -6.82 15.99 12.23
N GLY A 136 -7.49 17.05 11.70
CA GLY A 136 -6.81 18.11 10.99
C GLY A 136 -6.32 17.73 9.60
N LEU A 137 -6.87 16.68 9.00
CA LEU A 137 -6.41 16.11 7.74
C LEU A 137 -7.36 16.37 6.57
N ALA A 138 -8.35 17.27 6.72
CA ALA A 138 -9.35 17.52 5.68
C ALA A 138 -8.73 17.91 4.34
N ASP A 139 -7.71 18.77 4.37
CA ASP A 139 -7.03 19.22 3.15
C ASP A 139 -6.10 18.17 2.59
N TYR A 140 -5.30 17.54 3.45
CA TYR A 140 -4.34 16.51 3.06
C TYR A 140 -5.04 15.28 2.46
N LEU A 141 -6.13 14.83 3.06
CA LEU A 141 -6.93 13.68 2.62
C LEU A 141 -8.23 14.16 1.94
N SER A 142 -8.10 15.00 0.91
CA SER A 142 -9.25 15.55 0.19
C SER A 142 -9.61 14.77 -1.08
N ASP A 143 -8.72 13.90 -1.58
CA ASP A 143 -8.91 13.16 -2.83
C ASP A 143 -9.06 11.65 -2.56
N GLU A 144 -10.22 11.27 -2.04
CA GLU A 144 -10.50 9.87 -1.73
C GLU A 144 -10.79 9.08 -3.00
N VAL A 145 -10.10 7.94 -3.16
CA VAL A 145 -10.20 7.06 -4.32
C VAL A 145 -10.55 5.61 -3.93
N THR A 146 -11.07 5.40 -2.73
CA THR A 146 -11.45 4.07 -2.24
C THR A 146 -12.32 3.33 -3.25
N GLY A 147 -11.87 2.14 -3.66
CA GLY A 147 -12.64 1.28 -4.57
C GLY A 147 -12.79 1.79 -6.00
N GLN A 148 -12.15 2.91 -6.37
CA GLN A 148 -12.24 3.41 -7.73
C GLN A 148 -11.45 2.53 -8.70
N PRO A 149 -12.04 2.15 -9.85
CA PRO A 149 -11.35 1.40 -10.88
C PRO A 149 -10.11 2.15 -11.38
N GLY A 150 -9.02 1.42 -11.58
CA GLY A 150 -7.77 2.01 -12.08
C GLY A 150 -6.89 2.66 -11.01
N GLN A 151 -7.34 2.72 -9.76
CA GLN A 151 -6.58 3.35 -8.67
C GLN A 151 -5.82 2.35 -7.78
N SER A 152 -5.84 1.07 -8.13
CA SER A 152 -5.09 0.05 -7.38
C SER A 152 -3.63 -0.02 -7.83
N MET A 153 -2.76 -0.54 -6.96
CA MET A 153 -1.38 -0.83 -7.34
C MET A 153 -1.29 -1.90 -8.42
N GLY A 154 -2.25 -2.83 -8.46
CA GLY A 154 -2.35 -3.81 -9.56
C GLY A 154 -2.63 -3.14 -10.91
N ALA A 155 -3.52 -2.16 -10.94
CA ALA A 155 -3.79 -1.37 -12.15
C ALA A 155 -2.53 -0.60 -12.57
N TYR A 156 -1.83 0.01 -11.64
CA TYR A 156 -0.57 0.70 -11.91
C TYR A 156 0.49 -0.25 -12.48
N TRP A 157 0.59 -1.46 -11.92
CA TRP A 157 1.48 -2.49 -12.44
C TRP A 157 1.20 -2.80 -13.90
N LEU A 158 -0.07 -3.01 -14.27
CA LEU A 158 -0.47 -3.27 -15.65
C LEU A 158 -0.13 -2.10 -16.58
N GLN A 159 -0.34 -0.86 -16.13
CA GLN A 159 -0.04 0.33 -16.92
C GLN A 159 1.46 0.51 -17.19
N THR A 160 2.31 0.13 -16.23
CA THR A 160 3.74 0.45 -16.29
C THR A 160 4.61 -0.76 -16.59
N ARG A 161 4.20 -1.98 -16.26
CA ARG A 161 4.94 -3.24 -16.43
C ARG A 161 4.13 -4.30 -17.18
N GLY A 162 2.92 -4.00 -17.52
CA GLY A 162 2.01 -4.91 -18.20
C GLY A 162 2.29 -5.20 -19.66
#